data_c55281d52db5cadea5a5cb646da37a46
#
_entry.id   c55281d52db5cadea5a5cb646da37a46
#
_cell.length_a   1.000
_cell.length_b   1.000
_cell.length_c   1.000
_cell.angle_alpha   90.00
_cell.angle_beta   90.00
_cell.angle_gamma   90.00
#
_symmetry.space_group_name_H-M   'P 1'
#
loop_
_entity.id
_entity.type
_entity.pdbx_description
1 polymer ?
#
loop_
_entity_poly.entity_id
_entity_poly.type
_entity_poly.pdbx_seq_one_letter_code
_entity_poly.pdbx_strand_id
1 'polypeptide(L)'
;MRQPNIARAGVVLAGAALAALVGPGAPANAVTTEFPQVPTLAHGGLCWTSIRTWADVNPAWPGRAILNIQALPLAGIGSGDYPFAPVCEVRTMVDWRNTTTGAAGRYEDTVVTSMYGSIQYALFQDTGPGRIEVTVSTDATSIPARGSFDVPAPPAPPA
;
A
#
# COMPACT_ATOMS: atom_id res chain seq x y z
N MET A 1 59.02 7.46 -55.56
CA MET A 1 57.73 7.55 -54.87
C MET A 1 57.97 7.41 -53.37
N ARG A 2 57.82 8.52 -52.63
CA ARG A 2 58.09 8.55 -51.16
C ARG A 2 56.72 8.51 -50.45
N GLN A 3 56.55 7.52 -49.54
CA GLN A 3 55.39 7.46 -48.65
C GLN A 3 55.64 8.35 -47.42
N PRO A 4 54.63 9.10 -46.95
CA PRO A 4 54.78 9.84 -45.71
C PRO A 4 54.40 8.96 -44.50
N ASN A 5 55.25 9.01 -43.47
CA ASN A 5 55.03 8.40 -42.15
C ASN A 5 53.89 9.15 -41.41
N ILE A 6 52.85 8.45 -41.04
CA ILE A 6 51.77 8.94 -40.19
C ILE A 6 52.17 8.60 -38.72
N ALA A 7 52.50 9.67 -37.98
CA ALA A 7 52.73 9.57 -36.53
C ALA A 7 51.40 9.30 -35.81
N ARG A 8 51.35 8.18 -35.03
CA ARG A 8 50.20 7.87 -34.17
C ARG A 8 50.34 8.72 -32.88
N ALA A 9 49.44 9.68 -32.74
CA ALA A 9 49.24 10.42 -31.50
C ALA A 9 48.41 9.52 -30.53
N GLY A 10 49.03 9.15 -29.43
CA GLY A 10 48.38 8.42 -28.34
C GLY A 10 47.46 9.37 -27.56
N VAL A 11 46.17 9.07 -27.51
CA VAL A 11 45.22 9.77 -26.64
C VAL A 11 45.26 9.10 -25.27
N VAL A 12 45.78 9.82 -24.29
CA VAL A 12 45.71 9.43 -22.86
C VAL A 12 44.33 9.84 -22.35
N LEU A 13 43.45 8.86 -22.17
CA LEU A 13 42.18 9.04 -21.48
C LEU A 13 42.41 9.12 -19.97
N ALA A 14 42.43 10.34 -19.43
CA ALA A 14 42.35 10.58 -18.00
C ALA A 14 40.97 10.19 -17.50
N GLY A 15 40.90 9.04 -16.82
CA GLY A 15 39.66 8.59 -16.15
C GLY A 15 39.38 9.46 -14.93
N ALA A 16 38.46 10.37 -15.00
CA ALA A 16 37.89 11.06 -13.84
C ALA A 16 37.02 10.08 -13.05
N ALA A 17 37.53 9.60 -11.93
CA ALA A 17 36.72 8.86 -10.95
C ALA A 17 35.72 9.83 -10.31
N LEU A 18 34.47 9.78 -10.74
CA LEU A 18 33.32 10.40 -10.04
C LEU A 18 33.09 9.63 -8.75
N ALA A 19 33.71 10.08 -7.65
CA ALA A 19 33.31 9.68 -6.31
C ALA A 19 31.88 10.20 -6.09
N ALA A 20 30.87 9.32 -6.17
CA ALA A 20 29.52 9.60 -5.75
C ALA A 20 29.55 9.89 -4.25
N LEU A 21 29.44 11.16 -3.87
CA LEU A 21 29.15 11.61 -2.52
C LEU A 21 27.73 11.12 -2.18
N VAL A 22 27.63 9.92 -1.63
CA VAL A 22 26.43 9.47 -0.93
C VAL A 22 26.39 10.28 0.37
N GLY A 23 25.76 11.46 0.29
CA GLY A 23 25.47 12.26 1.47
C GLY A 23 24.51 11.50 2.38
N PRO A 24 24.65 11.61 3.72
CA PRO A 24 23.68 11.07 4.66
C PRO A 24 22.35 11.81 4.47
N GLY A 25 21.32 11.12 4.00
CA GLY A 25 19.97 11.65 3.97
C GLY A 25 19.31 11.75 2.59
N ALA A 26 19.27 10.65 1.83
CA ALA A 26 18.20 10.55 0.83
C ALA A 26 16.87 10.62 1.58
N PRO A 27 15.94 11.55 1.21
CA PRO A 27 14.63 11.59 1.84
C PRO A 27 13.99 10.21 1.66
N ALA A 28 13.70 9.54 2.77
CA ALA A 28 12.98 8.29 2.69
C ALA A 28 11.59 8.64 2.11
N ASN A 29 11.25 8.05 0.97
CA ASN A 29 10.00 8.32 0.27
C ASN A 29 8.82 7.65 0.98
N ALA A 30 7.64 8.24 0.84
CA ALA A 30 6.39 7.56 1.16
C ALA A 30 6.28 6.28 0.33
N VAL A 31 5.83 5.19 0.96
CA VAL A 31 5.67 3.88 0.33
C VAL A 31 4.23 3.42 0.48
N THR A 32 3.60 3.06 -0.62
CA THR A 32 2.29 2.41 -0.65
C THR A 32 2.48 0.92 -0.91
N THR A 33 1.87 0.08 -0.08
CA THR A 33 1.87 -1.37 -0.24
C THR A 33 0.44 -1.86 -0.40
N GLU A 34 0.07 -2.36 -1.57
CA GLU A 34 -1.24 -2.98 -1.82
C GLU A 34 -1.27 -4.43 -1.36
N PHE A 35 -2.43 -4.85 -0.84
CA PHE A 35 -2.70 -6.23 -0.47
C PHE A 35 -3.58 -6.90 -1.53
N PRO A 36 -3.62 -8.24 -1.59
CA PRO A 36 -4.55 -8.94 -2.45
C PRO A 36 -5.99 -8.53 -2.14
N GLN A 37 -6.81 -8.40 -3.18
CA GLN A 37 -8.21 -8.05 -3.03
C GLN A 37 -9.00 -9.17 -2.32
N VAL A 38 -10.03 -8.78 -1.57
CA VAL A 38 -10.93 -9.68 -0.86
C VAL A 38 -12.26 -9.76 -1.61
N PRO A 39 -12.51 -10.78 -2.44
CA PRO A 39 -13.83 -11.02 -3.01
C PRO A 39 -14.81 -11.31 -1.88
N THR A 40 -15.96 -10.64 -1.89
CA THR A 40 -16.95 -10.72 -0.83
C THR A 40 -18.38 -10.53 -1.34
N LEU A 41 -19.33 -11.17 -0.66
CA LEU A 41 -20.71 -10.73 -0.71
C LEU A 41 -20.88 -9.42 0.08
N ALA A 42 -22.01 -8.75 -0.11
CA ALA A 42 -22.37 -7.55 0.62
C ALA A 42 -23.85 -7.58 1.00
N HIS A 43 -24.20 -6.88 2.07
CA HIS A 43 -25.57 -6.80 2.58
C HIS A 43 -26.39 -5.76 1.79
N GLY A 44 -27.69 -5.96 1.69
CA GLY A 44 -28.60 -5.05 0.97
C GLY A 44 -29.19 -5.63 -0.32
N GLY A 45 -28.94 -6.93 -0.58
CA GLY A 45 -29.46 -7.65 -1.73
C GLY A 45 -28.58 -8.83 -2.11
N LEU A 46 -28.70 -9.29 -3.35
CA LEU A 46 -27.77 -10.25 -3.93
C LEU A 46 -26.59 -9.48 -4.55
N CYS A 47 -25.73 -9.00 -3.70
CA CYS A 47 -24.61 -8.09 -4.04
C CYS A 47 -23.27 -8.77 -3.84
N TRP A 48 -22.32 -8.51 -4.75
CA TRP A 48 -20.92 -8.91 -4.57
C TRP A 48 -19.98 -7.83 -5.10
N THR A 49 -18.83 -7.72 -4.46
CA THR A 49 -17.76 -6.79 -4.79
C THR A 49 -16.41 -7.38 -4.42
N SER A 50 -15.35 -6.64 -4.64
CA SER A 50 -14.03 -6.92 -4.07
C SER A 50 -13.58 -5.73 -3.24
N ILE A 51 -13.04 -6.00 -2.06
CA ILE A 51 -12.43 -4.98 -1.21
C ILE A 51 -10.96 -4.87 -1.59
N ARG A 52 -10.54 -3.68 -1.95
CA ARG A 52 -9.16 -3.26 -2.14
C ARG A 52 -8.66 -2.65 -0.84
N THR A 53 -7.50 -3.06 -0.38
CA THR A 53 -6.86 -2.51 0.82
C THR A 53 -5.38 -2.26 0.57
N TRP A 54 -4.82 -1.23 1.20
CA TRP A 54 -3.40 -0.92 1.13
C TRP A 54 -2.94 -0.17 2.37
N ALA A 55 -1.64 -0.18 2.59
CA ALA A 55 -0.98 0.60 3.64
C ALA A 55 -0.13 1.70 3.01
N ASP A 56 -0.24 2.92 3.55
CA ASP A 56 0.67 4.01 3.26
C ASP A 56 1.55 4.27 4.48
N VAL A 57 2.85 4.31 4.27
CA VAL A 57 3.85 4.64 5.28
C VAL A 57 4.70 5.80 4.81
N ASN A 58 5.09 6.67 5.74
CA ASN A 58 5.91 7.83 5.44
C ASN A 58 6.87 8.09 6.61
N PRO A 59 8.15 8.40 6.36
CA PRO A 59 9.11 8.76 7.39
C PRO A 59 8.74 9.99 8.22
N ALA A 60 7.86 10.84 7.70
CA ALA A 60 7.36 12.00 8.44
C ALA A 60 6.44 11.60 9.62
N TRP A 61 5.96 10.37 9.66
CA TRP A 61 5.09 9.81 10.73
C TRP A 61 5.64 8.45 11.19
N PRO A 62 6.83 8.46 11.80
CA PRO A 62 7.51 7.23 12.20
C PRO A 62 6.66 6.42 13.20
N GLY A 63 6.68 5.09 13.06
CA GLY A 63 5.89 4.20 13.90
C GLY A 63 4.39 4.16 13.60
N ARG A 64 3.95 4.80 12.50
CA ARG A 64 2.54 4.86 12.10
C ARG A 64 2.36 4.47 10.63
N ALA A 65 1.18 3.95 10.32
CA ALA A 65 0.74 3.70 8.95
C ALA A 65 -0.71 4.18 8.77
N ILE A 66 -1.08 4.56 7.55
CA ILE A 66 -2.48 4.69 7.16
C ILE A 66 -2.90 3.36 6.55
N LEU A 67 -3.93 2.73 7.13
CA LEU A 67 -4.62 1.61 6.50
C LEU A 67 -5.82 2.15 5.73
N ASN A 68 -5.93 1.73 4.48
CA ASN A 68 -6.95 2.19 3.55
C ASN A 68 -7.82 1.02 3.13
N ILE A 69 -9.12 1.29 2.99
CA ILE A 69 -10.14 0.35 2.53
C ILE A 69 -10.96 1.03 1.43
N GLN A 70 -11.24 0.32 0.35
CA GLN A 70 -12.11 0.77 -0.72
C GLN A 70 -12.81 -0.44 -1.34
N ALA A 71 -14.14 -0.38 -1.52
CA ALA A 71 -14.83 -1.35 -2.33
C ALA A 71 -14.78 -0.97 -3.81
N LEU A 72 -14.52 -1.96 -4.64
CA LEU A 72 -14.62 -1.85 -6.09
C LEU A 72 -16.08 -1.76 -6.53
N PRO A 73 -16.36 -1.44 -7.81
CA PRO A 73 -17.71 -1.44 -8.35
C PRO A 73 -18.48 -2.71 -8.00
N LEU A 74 -19.68 -2.50 -7.50
CA LEU A 74 -20.59 -3.55 -7.08
C LEU A 74 -21.27 -4.17 -8.30
N ALA A 75 -21.48 -5.50 -8.25
CA ALA A 75 -22.37 -6.19 -9.16
C ALA A 75 -23.48 -6.91 -8.38
N GLY A 76 -24.65 -7.06 -8.99
CA GLY A 76 -25.77 -7.76 -8.37
C GLY A 76 -27.11 -7.05 -8.52
N ILE A 77 -28.07 -7.52 -7.71
CA ILE A 77 -29.43 -7.00 -7.66
C ILE A 77 -29.71 -6.62 -6.20
N GLY A 78 -30.07 -5.36 -5.98
CA GLY A 78 -30.40 -4.83 -4.67
C GLY A 78 -31.86 -4.97 -4.31
N SER A 79 -32.18 -4.61 -3.08
CA SER A 79 -33.53 -4.43 -2.59
C SER A 79 -34.04 -3.00 -2.87
N GLY A 80 -35.38 -2.81 -2.91
CA GLY A 80 -36.01 -1.50 -3.05
C GLY A 80 -36.35 -1.11 -4.48
N ASP A 81 -36.59 0.19 -4.70
CA ASP A 81 -37.17 0.73 -5.94
C ASP A 81 -36.20 0.73 -7.14
N TYR A 82 -34.90 0.59 -6.87
CA TYR A 82 -33.82 0.61 -7.89
C TYR A 82 -33.00 -0.68 -7.83
N PRO A 83 -33.58 -1.86 -8.08
CA PRO A 83 -32.86 -3.13 -7.88
C PRO A 83 -31.67 -3.32 -8.81
N PHE A 84 -31.63 -2.65 -9.97
CA PHE A 84 -30.53 -2.70 -10.95
C PHE A 84 -29.45 -1.63 -10.73
N ALA A 85 -29.65 -0.76 -9.74
CA ALA A 85 -28.63 0.20 -9.28
C ALA A 85 -28.47 0.08 -7.76
N PRO A 86 -28.06 -1.09 -7.26
CA PRO A 86 -28.06 -1.36 -5.83
C PRO A 86 -27.00 -0.52 -5.10
N VAL A 87 -27.32 -0.20 -3.85
CA VAL A 87 -26.38 0.27 -2.85
C VAL A 87 -26.32 -0.80 -1.77
N CYS A 88 -25.15 -1.35 -1.55
CA CYS A 88 -24.93 -2.43 -0.59
C CYS A 88 -23.80 -2.06 0.36
N GLU A 89 -23.74 -2.72 1.49
CA GLU A 89 -22.72 -2.45 2.49
C GLU A 89 -22.03 -3.73 2.96
N VAL A 90 -20.83 -3.61 3.43
CA VAL A 90 -20.08 -4.70 4.03
C VAL A 90 -19.11 -4.16 5.08
N ARG A 91 -19.12 -4.73 6.27
CA ARG A 91 -18.14 -4.43 7.29
C ARG A 91 -16.82 -5.10 6.92
N THR A 92 -15.78 -4.30 6.76
CA THR A 92 -14.44 -4.76 6.42
C THR A 92 -13.53 -4.59 7.64
N MET A 93 -12.75 -5.61 7.94
CA MET A 93 -11.83 -5.66 9.06
C MET A 93 -10.41 -5.88 8.54
N VAL A 94 -9.48 -5.05 9.01
CA VAL A 94 -8.04 -5.17 8.77
C VAL A 94 -7.37 -5.42 10.12
N ASP A 95 -7.13 -6.69 10.42
CA ASP A 95 -6.36 -7.09 11.59
C ASP A 95 -4.87 -6.95 11.29
N TRP A 96 -4.12 -6.29 12.15
CA TRP A 96 -2.69 -6.12 11.98
C TRP A 96 -1.90 -6.56 13.21
N ARG A 97 -0.69 -7.03 12.98
CA ARG A 97 0.27 -7.41 14.02
C ARG A 97 1.67 -6.98 13.64
N ASN A 98 2.33 -6.26 14.52
CA ASN A 98 3.75 -5.96 14.40
C ASN A 98 4.56 -7.16 14.91
N THR A 99 5.28 -7.83 14.02
CA THR A 99 6.07 -9.02 14.36
C THR A 99 7.37 -8.67 15.08
N THR A 100 7.79 -7.40 15.05
CA THR A 100 8.99 -6.90 15.72
C THR A 100 8.72 -6.55 17.17
N THR A 101 7.59 -5.89 17.45
CA THR A 101 7.25 -5.40 18.81
C THR A 101 6.21 -6.27 19.53
N GLY A 102 5.46 -7.09 18.79
CA GLY A 102 4.34 -7.86 19.29
C GLY A 102 3.02 -7.08 19.41
N ALA A 103 3.01 -5.78 19.13
CA ALA A 103 1.80 -4.96 19.11
C ALA A 103 0.82 -5.47 18.06
N ALA A 104 -0.48 -5.37 18.35
CA ALA A 104 -1.53 -5.77 17.42
C ALA A 104 -2.74 -4.84 17.56
N GLY A 105 -3.53 -4.76 16.53
CA GLY A 105 -4.75 -3.97 16.52
C GLY A 105 -5.66 -4.31 15.35
N ARG A 106 -6.75 -3.58 15.27
CA ARG A 106 -7.75 -3.73 14.21
C ARG A 106 -8.21 -2.35 13.74
N TYR A 107 -8.32 -2.21 12.43
CA TYR A 107 -9.09 -1.18 11.79
C TYR A 107 -10.33 -1.81 11.16
N GLU A 108 -11.51 -1.32 11.46
CA GLU A 108 -12.74 -1.77 10.83
C GLU A 108 -13.61 -0.59 10.41
N ASP A 109 -14.32 -0.76 9.30
CA ASP A 109 -15.29 0.21 8.82
C ASP A 109 -16.41 -0.48 8.04
N THR A 110 -17.60 0.14 7.99
CA THR A 110 -18.70 -0.30 7.16
C THR A 110 -18.63 0.42 5.82
N VAL A 111 -18.20 -0.31 4.81
CA VAL A 111 -18.00 0.21 3.45
C VAL A 111 -19.32 0.16 2.70
N VAL A 112 -19.83 1.34 2.33
CA VAL A 112 -21.01 1.46 1.47
C VAL A 112 -20.55 1.57 0.03
N THR A 113 -21.05 0.70 -0.84
CA THR A 113 -20.64 0.60 -2.24
C THR A 113 -21.83 0.55 -3.20
N SER A 114 -21.60 1.00 -4.42
CA SER A 114 -22.56 1.01 -5.52
C SER A 114 -21.92 0.49 -6.81
N MET A 115 -22.63 0.60 -7.92
CA MET A 115 -22.09 0.29 -9.26
C MET A 115 -20.85 1.14 -9.63
N TYR A 116 -20.56 2.19 -8.89
CA TYR A 116 -19.36 3.05 -9.07
C TYR A 116 -18.24 2.73 -8.07
N GLY A 117 -18.45 1.77 -7.17
CA GLY A 117 -17.58 1.49 -6.04
C GLY A 117 -17.89 2.36 -4.83
N SER A 118 -16.97 2.41 -3.87
CA SER A 118 -17.07 3.24 -2.67
C SER A 118 -16.08 4.40 -2.70
N ILE A 119 -16.28 5.35 -1.79
CA ILE A 119 -15.19 6.26 -1.39
C ILE A 119 -14.07 5.45 -0.73
N GLN A 120 -12.92 6.09 -0.57
CA GLN A 120 -11.82 5.55 0.23
C GLN A 120 -12.07 5.85 1.70
N TYR A 121 -11.94 4.82 2.54
CA TYR A 121 -11.90 4.91 4.00
C TYR A 121 -10.46 4.76 4.43
N ALA A 122 -9.98 5.63 5.31
CA ALA A 122 -8.58 5.65 5.71
C ALA A 122 -8.42 6.06 7.18
N LEU A 123 -7.58 5.34 7.92
CA LEU A 123 -7.32 5.64 9.31
C LEU A 123 -5.85 5.39 9.67
N PHE A 124 -5.26 6.32 10.42
CA PHE A 124 -3.96 6.11 11.03
C PHE A 124 -4.01 5.01 12.08
N GLN A 125 -3.01 4.13 12.02
CA GLN A 125 -2.76 3.07 13.00
C GLN A 125 -1.39 3.30 13.63
N ASP A 126 -1.33 3.28 14.96
CA ASP A 126 -0.09 3.37 15.73
C ASP A 126 0.53 1.97 15.85
N THR A 127 1.08 1.47 14.75
CA THR A 127 1.59 0.09 14.62
C THR A 127 2.94 -0.11 15.31
N GLY A 128 3.65 0.96 15.61
CA GLY A 128 5.07 0.93 15.95
C GLY A 128 5.94 0.64 14.72
N PRO A 129 7.27 0.89 14.84
CA PRO A 129 8.20 0.56 13.75
C PRO A 129 8.43 -0.94 13.64
N GLY A 130 8.72 -1.42 12.42
CA GLY A 130 9.03 -2.81 12.14
C GLY A 130 8.11 -3.44 11.10
N ARG A 131 8.15 -4.77 11.02
CA ARG A 131 7.34 -5.56 10.08
C ARG A 131 5.93 -5.74 10.59
N ILE A 132 4.95 -5.32 9.79
CA ILE A 132 3.53 -5.46 10.07
C ILE A 132 2.94 -6.52 9.15
N GLU A 133 2.30 -7.52 9.74
CA GLU A 133 1.46 -8.48 9.03
C GLU A 133 0.00 -8.06 9.14
N VAL A 134 -0.75 -8.22 8.05
CA VAL A 134 -2.17 -7.89 8.00
C VAL A 134 -2.99 -9.06 7.50
N THR A 135 -4.21 -9.18 8.03
CA THR A 135 -5.26 -10.05 7.51
C THR A 135 -6.49 -9.21 7.26
N VAL A 136 -6.99 -9.23 6.03
CA VAL A 136 -8.20 -8.52 5.62
C VAL A 136 -9.33 -9.51 5.49
N SER A 137 -10.46 -9.22 6.12
CA SER A 137 -11.68 -10.03 6.09
C SER A 137 -12.93 -9.14 6.08
N THR A 138 -14.09 -9.75 5.85
CA THR A 138 -15.39 -9.07 5.92
C THR A 138 -16.35 -9.86 6.80
N ASP A 139 -17.44 -9.22 7.21
CA ASP A 139 -18.54 -9.87 7.97
C ASP A 139 -19.49 -10.70 7.08
N ALA A 140 -19.31 -10.64 5.77
CA ALA A 140 -20.03 -11.47 4.80
C ALA A 140 -19.15 -12.62 4.28
N THR A 141 -19.73 -13.52 3.49
CA THR A 141 -18.97 -14.60 2.85
C THR A 141 -17.87 -14.02 1.96
N SER A 142 -16.64 -14.30 2.29
CA SER A 142 -15.45 -13.76 1.61
C SER A 142 -14.27 -14.73 1.64
N ILE A 143 -13.28 -14.43 0.83
CA ILE A 143 -11.97 -15.09 0.86
C ILE A 143 -10.99 -14.09 1.48
N PRO A 144 -10.59 -14.27 2.76
CA PRO A 144 -9.67 -13.36 3.43
C PRO A 144 -8.33 -13.25 2.70
N ALA A 145 -7.77 -12.05 2.67
CA ALA A 145 -6.44 -11.80 2.13
C ALA A 145 -5.41 -11.55 3.23
N ARG A 146 -4.14 -11.79 2.91
CA ARG A 146 -3.02 -11.50 3.80
C ARG A 146 -1.97 -10.69 3.07
N GLY A 147 -1.29 -9.83 3.81
CA GLY A 147 -0.21 -9.02 3.30
C GLY A 147 0.74 -8.61 4.41
N SER A 148 1.74 -7.84 4.06
CA SER A 148 2.66 -7.28 5.03
C SER A 148 3.34 -6.04 4.46
N PHE A 149 3.77 -5.14 5.34
CA PHE A 149 4.52 -3.94 5.01
C PHE A 149 5.49 -3.59 6.15
N ASP A 150 6.43 -2.68 5.90
CA ASP A 150 7.42 -2.26 6.88
C ASP A 150 7.18 -0.79 7.26
N VAL A 151 7.20 -0.51 8.56
CA VAL A 151 7.05 0.85 9.11
C VAL A 151 8.42 1.32 9.59
N PRO A 152 8.92 2.48 9.11
CA PRO A 152 10.23 2.98 9.47
C PRO A 152 10.31 3.36 10.95
N ALA A 153 11.48 3.16 11.53
CA ALA A 153 11.79 3.66 12.87
C ALA A 153 12.00 5.18 12.83
N PRO A 154 11.78 5.87 13.95
CA PRO A 154 12.20 7.26 14.09
C PRO A 154 13.71 7.40 13.79
N PRO A 155 14.14 8.53 13.19
CA PRO A 155 15.55 8.81 13.04
C PRO A 155 16.23 8.82 14.42
N ALA A 156 17.48 8.33 14.47
CA ALA A 156 18.26 8.40 15.70
C ALA A 156 18.41 9.87 16.15
N PRO A 157 18.36 10.15 17.46
CA PRO A 157 18.64 11.50 17.95
C PRO A 157 20.07 11.93 17.50
N PRO A 158 20.27 13.22 17.20
CA PRO A 158 21.61 13.70 16.90
C PRO A 158 22.53 13.46 18.10
N ALA A 159 23.76 13.01 17.79
CA ALA A 159 24.82 12.76 18.79
C ALA A 159 25.33 14.08 19.39
#